data_77b35ba63f8c4310b3901948f5d094af
#
_entry.id   77b35ba63f8c4310b3901948f5d094af
#
_cell.length_a   1.000
_cell.length_b   1.000
_cell.length_c   1.000
_cell.angle_alpha   90.00
_cell.angle_beta   90.00
_cell.angle_gamma   90.00
#
_symmetry.space_group_name_H-M   'P 1'
#
loop_
_entity.id
_entity.type
_entity.pdbx_description
1 polymer ?
#
loop_
_entity_poly.entity_id
_entity_poly.type
_entity_poly.pdbx_seq_one_letter_code
_entity_poly.pdbx_strand_id
1 'polypeptide(L)'
;MVDLLLKQPNLRSLDIVRRAREAGYEGGKSAFYSLIASVRPRRSRPLSEHDKVPGEIARHGFGQVDLKFRDGSVRPVSFFVSRLEYSRYTAASIVPDQTLETCVRTLIAHYRALGGVPLLGAFDRARPIGIGSDKDGRVHEWDPAFAYAALQIGLGVEVRARRGADRGPGTNLGNWLKLSVFKDTHFADEAEAGRHLAIWLREHNDTPQSDAGGKTPAVLLAEERQRLRPLKLEPHELALRFPVLVGPRGAVVHDGQAYAMPAESVGLAGALQLYPDRVSIVVGRYESTHPRHPALRLVDAGSPSASPGWAPAAAVPLAARGV
;
A
#
# COMPACT_ATOMS: atom_id res chain seq x y z
N MET A 1 -36.11 27.55 -3.26
CA MET A 1 -35.30 26.61 -2.48
C MET A 1 -34.91 25.37 -3.30
N VAL A 2 -35.87 24.68 -3.92
CA VAL A 2 -35.60 23.50 -4.79
C VAL A 2 -34.62 23.86 -5.91
N ASP A 3 -34.89 24.96 -6.64
CA ASP A 3 -33.99 25.41 -7.73
C ASP A 3 -32.60 25.79 -7.26
N LEU A 4 -32.45 26.31 -6.04
CA LEU A 4 -31.17 26.62 -5.44
C LEU A 4 -30.36 25.35 -5.14
N LEU A 5 -31.03 24.31 -4.63
CA LEU A 5 -30.41 23.02 -4.34
C LEU A 5 -30.12 22.22 -5.61
N LEU A 6 -30.90 22.36 -6.66
CA LEU A 6 -30.59 21.78 -7.98
C LEU A 6 -29.38 22.44 -8.63
N LYS A 7 -29.26 23.76 -8.51
CA LYS A 7 -28.13 24.52 -9.05
C LYS A 7 -26.83 24.38 -8.20
N GLN A 8 -27.01 24.25 -6.89
CA GLN A 8 -25.88 24.16 -5.92
C GLN A 8 -26.13 23.05 -4.88
N PRO A 9 -26.02 21.76 -5.25
CA PRO A 9 -26.35 20.64 -4.37
C PRO A 9 -25.43 20.53 -3.13
N ASN A 10 -24.26 21.16 -3.18
CA ASN A 10 -23.28 21.16 -2.10
C ASN A 10 -23.40 22.32 -1.10
N LEU A 11 -24.39 23.20 -1.24
CA LEU A 11 -24.57 24.32 -0.34
C LEU A 11 -24.79 23.82 1.10
N ARG A 12 -24.09 24.40 2.08
CA ARG A 12 -24.24 24.00 3.49
C ARG A 12 -25.67 24.32 3.98
N SER A 13 -26.23 23.43 4.78
CA SER A 13 -27.58 23.63 5.33
C SER A 13 -27.72 24.93 6.11
N LEU A 14 -26.67 25.39 6.80
CA LEU A 14 -26.60 26.68 7.46
C LEU A 14 -26.76 27.87 6.49
N ASP A 15 -26.15 27.81 5.33
CA ASP A 15 -26.21 28.88 4.33
C ASP A 15 -27.60 28.91 3.69
N ILE A 16 -28.24 27.75 3.53
CA ILE A 16 -29.61 27.65 3.04
C ILE A 16 -30.59 28.25 4.06
N VAL A 17 -30.43 27.95 5.37
CA VAL A 17 -31.23 28.52 6.44
C VAL A 17 -31.07 30.03 6.49
N ARG A 18 -29.83 30.55 6.39
CA ARG A 18 -29.57 31.99 6.36
C ARG A 18 -30.31 32.68 5.21
N ARG A 19 -30.12 32.19 3.99
CA ARG A 19 -30.79 32.73 2.80
C ARG A 19 -32.34 32.65 2.87
N ALA A 20 -32.87 31.58 3.48
CA ALA A 20 -34.29 31.46 3.68
C ALA A 20 -34.84 32.50 4.67
N ARG A 21 -34.09 32.81 5.74
CA ARG A 21 -34.43 33.88 6.69
C ARG A 21 -34.34 35.25 6.07
N GLU A 22 -33.34 35.51 5.25
CA GLU A 22 -33.20 36.73 4.47
C GLU A 22 -34.36 36.88 3.48
N ALA A 23 -34.94 35.78 3.00
CA ALA A 23 -36.10 35.73 2.13
C ALA A 23 -37.46 35.70 2.90
N GLY A 24 -37.46 35.95 4.23
CA GLY A 24 -38.69 36.06 5.03
C GLY A 24 -39.21 34.77 5.66
N TYR A 25 -38.41 33.71 5.76
CA TYR A 25 -38.83 32.48 6.45
C TYR A 25 -38.74 32.63 7.97
N GLU A 26 -39.90 32.55 8.67
CA GLU A 26 -40.01 32.70 10.12
C GLU A 26 -40.17 31.37 10.88
N GLY A 27 -40.23 30.24 10.17
CA GLY A 27 -40.46 28.92 10.77
C GLY A 27 -39.29 28.38 11.62
N GLY A 28 -39.55 27.30 12.36
CA GLY A 28 -38.58 26.66 13.26
C GLY A 28 -37.40 26.04 12.50
N LYS A 29 -36.22 26.10 13.10
CA LYS A 29 -34.98 25.53 12.52
C LYS A 29 -35.12 24.04 12.21
N SER A 30 -35.69 23.25 13.12
CA SER A 30 -35.83 21.79 12.97
C SER A 30 -36.72 21.41 11.79
N ALA A 31 -37.85 22.09 11.63
CA ALA A 31 -38.77 21.90 10.49
C ALA A 31 -38.07 22.23 9.16
N PHE A 32 -37.26 23.30 9.15
CA PHE A 32 -36.52 23.70 7.96
C PHE A 32 -35.39 22.72 7.58
N TYR A 33 -34.67 22.19 8.58
CA TYR A 33 -33.69 21.13 8.33
C TYR A 33 -34.34 19.85 7.81
N SER A 34 -35.50 19.44 8.33
CA SER A 34 -36.26 18.31 7.81
C SER A 34 -36.70 18.54 6.37
N LEU A 35 -37.13 19.75 6.04
CA LEU A 35 -37.49 20.13 4.69
C LEU A 35 -36.27 20.13 3.74
N ILE A 36 -35.10 20.67 4.18
CA ILE A 36 -33.86 20.57 3.40
C ILE A 36 -33.51 19.12 3.14
N ALA A 37 -33.60 18.25 4.12
CA ALA A 37 -33.29 16.83 4.00
C ALA A 37 -34.23 16.10 3.03
N SER A 38 -35.51 16.46 2.98
CA SER A 38 -36.50 15.87 2.07
C SER A 38 -36.37 16.35 0.63
N VAL A 39 -35.95 17.62 0.43
CA VAL A 39 -35.85 18.25 -0.89
C VAL A 39 -34.46 18.14 -1.49
N ARG A 40 -33.41 17.96 -0.65
CA ARG A 40 -32.06 17.82 -1.14
C ARG A 40 -31.99 16.57 -2.01
N PRO A 41 -31.52 16.67 -3.29
CA PRO A 41 -31.28 15.49 -4.10
C PRO A 41 -30.44 14.53 -3.25
N ARG A 42 -30.96 13.34 -3.03
CA ARG A 42 -30.14 12.30 -2.37
C ARG A 42 -28.87 12.24 -3.20
N ARG A 43 -27.74 12.59 -2.59
CA ARG A 43 -26.46 12.25 -3.18
C ARG A 43 -26.61 10.80 -3.61
N SER A 44 -26.33 10.52 -4.88
CA SER A 44 -26.20 9.13 -5.32
C SER A 44 -25.37 8.46 -4.22
N ARG A 45 -26.04 7.57 -3.49
CA ARG A 45 -25.40 6.84 -2.41
C ARG A 45 -24.11 6.32 -3.03
N PRO A 46 -22.90 6.61 -2.51
CA PRO A 46 -21.75 5.90 -2.99
C PRO A 46 -22.20 4.45 -2.98
N LEU A 47 -22.01 3.75 -4.12
CA LEU A 47 -22.38 2.34 -4.31
C LEU A 47 -22.32 1.68 -2.96
N SER A 48 -23.45 1.16 -2.47
CA SER A 48 -23.52 0.68 -1.09
C SER A 48 -22.37 -0.31 -0.93
N GLU A 49 -21.80 -0.44 0.25
CA GLU A 49 -20.70 -1.40 0.44
C GLU A 49 -21.05 -2.82 -0.03
N HIS A 50 -22.34 -3.09 -0.23
CA HIS A 50 -22.92 -4.31 -0.77
C HIS A 50 -22.81 -4.44 -2.30
N ASP A 51 -22.51 -3.34 -3.02
CA ASP A 51 -22.40 -3.34 -4.49
C ASP A 51 -20.95 -3.52 -4.97
N LYS A 52 -20.01 -3.86 -4.10
CA LYS A 52 -18.61 -4.09 -4.46
C LYS A 52 -18.47 -5.38 -5.23
N VAL A 53 -17.77 -5.29 -6.36
CA VAL A 53 -17.53 -6.44 -7.23
C VAL A 53 -16.35 -7.25 -6.72
N PRO A 54 -16.51 -8.59 -6.56
CA PRO A 54 -15.41 -9.44 -6.13
C PRO A 54 -14.24 -9.40 -7.12
N GLY A 55 -13.03 -9.27 -6.58
CA GLY A 55 -11.77 -9.23 -7.33
C GLY A 55 -11.48 -7.89 -8.02
N GLU A 56 -12.32 -6.86 -7.82
CA GLU A 56 -12.13 -5.58 -8.50
C GLU A 56 -11.09 -4.70 -7.81
N ILE A 57 -11.23 -4.43 -6.51
CA ILE A 57 -10.42 -3.43 -5.82
C ILE A 57 -9.80 -3.99 -4.55
N ALA A 58 -8.50 -3.76 -4.37
CA ALA A 58 -7.84 -3.81 -3.08
C ALA A 58 -7.32 -2.44 -2.66
N ARG A 59 -7.44 -2.12 -1.38
CA ARG A 59 -6.83 -0.92 -0.79
C ARG A 59 -5.49 -1.26 -0.17
N HIS A 60 -4.55 -0.31 -0.29
CA HIS A 60 -3.20 -0.45 0.25
C HIS A 60 -2.77 0.81 0.97
N GLY A 61 -2.00 0.63 2.05
CA GLY A 61 -1.44 1.75 2.77
C GLY A 61 -0.32 1.36 3.71
N PHE A 62 0.63 2.27 3.90
CA PHE A 62 1.58 2.22 5.00
C PHE A 62 1.00 2.87 6.24
N GLY A 63 1.37 2.32 7.38
CA GLY A 63 1.19 2.93 8.68
C GLY A 63 2.48 2.91 9.48
N GLN A 64 2.52 3.71 10.52
CA GLN A 64 3.60 3.73 11.50
C GLN A 64 3.02 3.89 12.90
N VAL A 65 3.58 3.17 13.83
CA VAL A 65 3.19 3.22 15.24
C VAL A 65 4.43 3.24 16.12
N ASP A 66 4.41 4.05 17.16
CA ASP A 66 5.43 4.03 18.18
C ASP A 66 5.08 2.91 19.17
N LEU A 67 5.72 1.76 19.02
CA LEU A 67 5.52 0.61 19.90
C LEU A 67 6.28 0.79 21.19
N LYS A 68 5.62 0.47 22.29
CA LYS A 68 6.20 0.42 23.61
C LYS A 68 6.72 -0.97 23.89
N PHE A 69 7.96 -1.08 24.31
CA PHE A 69 8.58 -2.34 24.66
C PHE A 69 8.67 -2.51 26.17
N ARG A 70 8.76 -3.76 26.64
CA ARG A 70 8.84 -4.08 28.09
C ARG A 70 10.11 -3.58 28.76
N ASP A 71 11.15 -3.30 27.96
CA ASP A 71 12.40 -2.66 28.43
C ASP A 71 12.26 -1.14 28.67
N GLY A 72 11.06 -0.58 28.48
CA GLY A 72 10.76 0.84 28.59
C GLY A 72 11.08 1.65 27.31
N SER A 73 11.67 1.05 26.31
CA SER A 73 11.95 1.73 25.05
C SER A 73 10.68 1.95 24.22
N VAL A 74 10.69 3.03 23.43
CA VAL A 74 9.64 3.33 22.43
C VAL A 74 10.32 3.43 21.07
N ARG A 75 9.88 2.62 20.12
CA ARG A 75 10.47 2.59 18.78
C ARG A 75 9.39 2.71 17.71
N PRO A 76 9.63 3.50 16.64
CA PRO A 76 8.73 3.58 15.50
C PRO A 76 8.82 2.27 14.70
N VAL A 77 7.69 1.62 14.50
CA VAL A 77 7.56 0.41 13.70
C VAL A 77 6.65 0.69 12.52
N SER A 78 7.13 0.42 11.32
CA SER A 78 6.35 0.56 10.09
C SER A 78 5.62 -0.74 9.76
N PHE A 79 4.46 -0.61 9.15
CA PHE A 79 3.71 -1.75 8.63
C PHE A 79 3.03 -1.39 7.32
N PHE A 80 2.78 -2.39 6.50
CA PHE A 80 2.01 -2.28 5.27
C PHE A 80 0.75 -3.12 5.37
N VAL A 81 -0.37 -2.58 4.90
CA VAL A 81 -1.67 -3.24 4.97
C VAL A 81 -2.34 -3.26 3.61
N SER A 82 -2.96 -4.39 3.27
CA SER A 82 -3.78 -4.61 2.08
C SER A 82 -5.14 -5.15 2.50
N ARG A 83 -6.21 -4.61 1.91
CA ARG A 83 -7.59 -5.03 2.21
C ARG A 83 -8.40 -5.10 0.91
N LEU A 84 -8.97 -6.25 0.64
CA LEU A 84 -9.93 -6.39 -0.47
C LEU A 84 -11.23 -5.65 -0.15
N GLU A 85 -11.78 -4.97 -1.12
CA GLU A 85 -12.97 -4.14 -0.90
C GLU A 85 -14.25 -4.97 -0.83
N TYR A 86 -14.34 -6.11 -1.51
CA TYR A 86 -15.49 -7.00 -1.46
C TYR A 86 -15.49 -7.85 -0.18
N SER A 87 -14.52 -8.72 -0.01
CA SER A 87 -14.45 -9.64 1.13
C SER A 87 -14.10 -8.96 2.45
N ARG A 88 -13.55 -7.77 2.43
CA ARG A 88 -12.94 -7.09 3.58
C ARG A 88 -11.75 -7.82 4.16
N TYR A 89 -11.32 -8.90 3.53
CA TYR A 89 -10.18 -9.65 4.00
C TYR A 89 -8.93 -8.77 4.05
N THR A 90 -8.28 -8.80 5.21
CA THR A 90 -7.14 -7.93 5.50
C THR A 90 -5.88 -8.75 5.66
N ALA A 91 -4.84 -8.37 4.93
CA ALA A 91 -3.46 -8.82 5.12
C ALA A 91 -2.62 -7.64 5.59
N ALA A 92 -1.72 -7.86 6.54
CA ALA A 92 -0.80 -6.82 6.99
C ALA A 92 0.53 -7.45 7.43
N SER A 93 1.61 -6.71 7.25
CA SER A 93 2.97 -7.13 7.64
C SER A 93 3.70 -5.97 8.31
N ILE A 94 4.47 -6.25 9.36
CA ILE A 94 5.49 -5.33 9.85
C ILE A 94 6.59 -5.28 8.81
N VAL A 95 7.07 -4.09 8.51
CA VAL A 95 8.05 -3.84 7.44
C VAL A 95 9.18 -2.97 7.96
N PRO A 96 10.41 -3.11 7.43
CA PRO A 96 11.57 -2.36 7.93
C PRO A 96 11.48 -0.87 7.63
N ASP A 97 10.85 -0.51 6.51
CA ASP A 97 10.75 0.87 6.03
C ASP A 97 9.52 1.08 5.15
N GLN A 98 9.39 2.28 4.57
CA GLN A 98 8.30 2.63 3.65
C GLN A 98 8.85 2.95 2.24
N THR A 99 9.90 2.26 1.83
CA THR A 99 10.51 2.42 0.49
C THR A 99 9.63 1.80 -0.61
N LEU A 100 9.95 2.14 -1.85
CA LEU A 100 9.30 1.54 -3.02
C LEU A 100 9.52 0.02 -3.07
N GLU A 101 10.73 -0.42 -2.77
CA GLU A 101 11.04 -1.85 -2.77
C GLU A 101 10.22 -2.61 -1.75
N THR A 102 10.18 -2.13 -0.50
CA THR A 102 9.36 -2.69 0.57
C THR A 102 7.88 -2.73 0.17
N CYS A 103 7.38 -1.65 -0.45
CA CYS A 103 6.02 -1.59 -0.95
C CYS A 103 5.73 -2.73 -1.93
N VAL A 104 6.53 -2.84 -2.99
CA VAL A 104 6.29 -3.81 -4.07
C VAL A 104 6.48 -5.25 -3.58
N ARG A 105 7.52 -5.54 -2.79
CA ARG A 105 7.76 -6.88 -2.24
C ARG A 105 6.61 -7.33 -1.33
N THR A 106 6.17 -6.45 -0.42
CA THR A 106 5.07 -6.77 0.49
C THR A 106 3.75 -6.90 -0.25
N LEU A 107 3.52 -6.06 -1.26
CA LEU A 107 2.32 -6.14 -2.10
C LEU A 107 2.19 -7.52 -2.77
N ILE A 108 3.28 -8.04 -3.34
CA ILE A 108 3.31 -9.36 -3.98
C ILE A 108 3.08 -10.46 -2.93
N ALA A 109 3.71 -10.38 -1.76
CA ALA A 109 3.50 -11.34 -0.69
C ALA A 109 2.03 -11.37 -0.24
N HIS A 110 1.41 -10.18 -0.11
CA HIS A 110 -0.02 -10.09 0.22
C HIS A 110 -0.90 -10.68 -0.88
N TYR A 111 -0.64 -10.40 -2.17
CA TYR A 111 -1.42 -10.97 -3.27
C TYR A 111 -1.32 -12.49 -3.36
N ARG A 112 -0.16 -13.06 -3.03
CA ARG A 112 -0.03 -14.51 -2.89
C ARG A 112 -0.90 -15.06 -1.76
N ALA A 113 -0.86 -14.44 -0.60
CA ALA A 113 -1.67 -14.84 0.55
C ALA A 113 -3.19 -14.69 0.27
N LEU A 114 -3.58 -13.65 -0.44
CA LEU A 114 -4.96 -13.43 -0.88
C LEU A 114 -5.41 -14.44 -1.94
N GLY A 115 -4.49 -15.04 -2.69
CA GLY A 115 -4.76 -16.01 -3.75
C GLY A 115 -4.85 -15.41 -5.15
N GLY A 116 -4.43 -14.16 -5.34
CA GLY A 116 -4.37 -13.52 -6.66
C GLY A 116 -4.35 -12.00 -6.61
N VAL A 117 -4.38 -11.40 -7.79
CA VAL A 117 -4.25 -9.96 -8.04
C VAL A 117 -5.62 -9.36 -8.37
N PRO A 118 -6.08 -8.32 -7.67
CA PRO A 118 -7.28 -7.59 -8.02
C PRO A 118 -7.09 -6.81 -9.33
N LEU A 119 -8.18 -6.29 -9.89
CA LEU A 119 -8.11 -5.44 -11.08
C LEU A 119 -7.40 -4.12 -10.79
N LEU A 120 -7.68 -3.53 -9.63
CA LEU A 120 -7.22 -2.21 -9.21
C LEU A 120 -6.64 -2.24 -7.80
N GLY A 121 -5.44 -1.70 -7.63
CA GLY A 121 -4.84 -1.36 -6.35
C GLY A 121 -5.04 0.12 -6.03
N ALA A 122 -5.79 0.42 -4.99
CA ALA A 122 -6.07 1.78 -4.54
C ALA A 122 -5.19 2.12 -3.34
N PHE A 123 -4.27 3.05 -3.51
CA PHE A 123 -3.32 3.46 -2.47
C PHE A 123 -3.80 4.69 -1.71
N ASP A 124 -3.62 4.69 -0.40
CA ASP A 124 -4.03 5.80 0.47
C ASP A 124 -3.13 7.04 0.33
N ARG A 125 -1.93 6.90 -0.23
CA ARG A 125 -0.95 7.98 -0.44
C ARG A 125 -0.17 7.76 -1.74
N ALA A 126 0.28 8.87 -2.34
CA ALA A 126 1.13 8.84 -3.53
C ALA A 126 2.50 8.21 -3.26
N ARG A 127 3.16 8.56 -2.17
CA ARG A 127 4.46 7.95 -1.82
C ARG A 127 4.28 6.55 -1.23
N PRO A 128 5.20 5.61 -1.58
CA PRO A 128 6.43 5.75 -2.39
C PRO A 128 6.23 5.53 -3.91
N ILE A 129 5.01 5.34 -4.40
CA ILE A 129 4.70 4.89 -5.76
C ILE A 129 4.63 6.02 -6.80
N GLY A 130 4.52 7.28 -6.36
CA GLY A 130 4.49 8.46 -7.21
C GLY A 130 5.55 9.47 -6.81
N ILE A 131 6.19 10.10 -7.78
CA ILE A 131 7.22 11.13 -7.60
C ILE A 131 6.59 12.52 -7.59
N GLY A 132 5.56 12.74 -8.39
CA GLY A 132 4.83 14.01 -8.47
C GLY A 132 3.36 13.84 -8.13
N SER A 133 2.86 14.68 -7.21
CA SER A 133 1.44 14.76 -6.88
C SER A 133 1.00 16.21 -6.68
N ASP A 134 -0.26 16.50 -7.06
CA ASP A 134 -0.87 17.80 -6.82
C ASP A 134 -1.27 18.01 -5.35
N LYS A 135 -1.82 19.19 -5.04
CA LYS A 135 -2.31 19.53 -3.69
C LYS A 135 -3.47 18.65 -3.23
N ASP A 136 -4.20 18.07 -4.17
CA ASP A 136 -5.30 17.15 -3.91
C ASP A 136 -4.85 15.70 -3.77
N GLY A 137 -3.53 15.44 -3.92
CA GLY A 137 -2.92 14.11 -3.80
C GLY A 137 -3.06 13.24 -5.06
N ARG A 138 -3.47 13.80 -6.19
CA ARG A 138 -3.48 13.08 -7.47
C ARG A 138 -2.05 12.96 -7.99
N VAL A 139 -1.66 11.76 -8.35
CA VAL A 139 -0.36 11.49 -8.95
C VAL A 139 -0.40 11.90 -10.42
N HIS A 140 0.52 12.77 -10.82
CA HIS A 140 0.73 13.17 -12.19
C HIS A 140 2.04 12.61 -12.76
N GLU A 141 2.91 12.11 -11.89
CA GLU A 141 4.17 11.46 -12.28
C GLU A 141 4.39 10.22 -11.42
N TRP A 142 4.36 9.07 -12.05
CA TRP A 142 4.59 7.78 -11.39
C TRP A 142 6.08 7.46 -11.32
N ASP A 143 6.49 6.79 -10.24
CA ASP A 143 7.82 6.21 -10.19
C ASP A 143 7.97 5.15 -11.31
N PRO A 144 8.98 5.26 -12.20
CA PRO A 144 9.12 4.35 -13.33
C PRO A 144 9.32 2.88 -12.92
N ALA A 145 10.03 2.63 -11.81
CA ALA A 145 10.24 1.29 -11.30
C ALA A 145 8.94 0.69 -10.76
N PHE A 146 8.09 1.52 -10.11
CA PHE A 146 6.77 1.10 -9.69
C PHE A 146 5.85 0.83 -10.88
N ALA A 147 5.82 1.73 -11.86
CA ALA A 147 4.99 1.56 -13.06
C ALA A 147 5.34 0.26 -13.79
N TYR A 148 6.63 -0.03 -13.93
CA TYR A 148 7.10 -1.29 -14.51
C TYR A 148 6.68 -2.52 -13.68
N ALA A 149 6.82 -2.47 -12.35
CA ALA A 149 6.38 -3.54 -11.46
C ALA A 149 4.87 -3.77 -11.55
N ALA A 150 4.07 -2.69 -11.54
CA ALA A 150 2.61 -2.77 -11.67
C ALA A 150 2.17 -3.42 -12.99
N LEU A 151 2.85 -3.12 -14.09
CA LEU A 151 2.61 -3.76 -15.39
C LEU A 151 2.93 -5.26 -15.36
N GLN A 152 4.05 -5.66 -14.73
CA GLN A 152 4.41 -7.08 -14.60
C GLN A 152 3.42 -7.85 -13.73
N ILE A 153 2.97 -7.25 -12.63
CA ILE A 153 1.92 -7.81 -11.76
C ILE A 153 0.57 -7.84 -12.50
N GLY A 154 0.38 -6.96 -13.47
CA GLY A 154 -0.88 -6.76 -14.16
C GLY A 154 -1.89 -5.97 -13.33
N LEU A 155 -1.43 -5.05 -12.48
CA LEU A 155 -2.23 -4.26 -11.55
C LEU A 155 -2.56 -2.89 -12.14
N GLY A 156 -3.86 -2.55 -12.21
CA GLY A 156 -4.29 -1.16 -12.35
C GLY A 156 -4.02 -0.41 -11.04
N VAL A 157 -3.66 0.87 -11.11
CA VAL A 157 -3.28 1.64 -9.92
C VAL A 157 -4.05 2.94 -9.82
N GLU A 158 -4.56 3.22 -8.63
CA GLU A 158 -5.20 4.48 -8.24
C GLU A 158 -4.60 4.99 -6.94
N VAL A 159 -4.42 6.30 -6.83
CA VAL A 159 -4.17 6.95 -5.54
C VAL A 159 -5.43 7.70 -5.14
N ARG A 160 -5.99 7.32 -4.00
CA ARG A 160 -7.19 7.99 -3.47
C ARG A 160 -6.80 9.33 -2.84
N ALA A 161 -7.04 10.40 -3.57
CA ALA A 161 -6.90 11.74 -3.07
C ALA A 161 -7.78 11.96 -1.83
N ARG A 162 -7.26 12.60 -0.80
CA ARG A 162 -8.02 12.99 0.40
C ARG A 162 -9.07 14.02 0.03
N ARG A 163 -10.30 13.63 -0.20
CA ARG A 163 -11.41 14.57 -0.30
C ARG A 163 -11.85 14.98 1.11
N GLY A 164 -12.21 16.27 1.29
CA GLY A 164 -12.47 16.89 2.58
C GLY A 164 -13.53 16.24 3.50
N ALA A 165 -14.37 15.32 2.99
CA ALA A 165 -15.32 14.54 3.78
C ALA A 165 -14.70 13.27 4.41
N ASP A 166 -13.56 12.82 3.91
CA ASP A 166 -12.88 11.58 4.34
C ASP A 166 -11.82 11.81 5.43
N ARG A 167 -11.98 12.83 6.26
CA ARG A 167 -11.02 13.17 7.32
C ARG A 167 -11.23 12.41 8.65
N GLY A 168 -12.12 11.43 8.68
CA GLY A 168 -12.34 10.60 9.87
C GLY A 168 -11.16 9.70 10.21
N PRO A 169 -10.97 9.33 11.49
CA PRO A 169 -9.84 8.48 11.93
C PRO A 169 -9.82 7.08 11.31
N GLY A 170 -10.90 6.63 10.66
CA GLY A 170 -11.00 5.33 9.99
C GLY A 170 -10.80 5.34 8.47
N THR A 171 -10.54 6.50 7.85
CA THR A 171 -10.47 6.63 6.38
C THR A 171 -9.15 6.18 5.77
N ASN A 172 -8.07 6.18 6.55
CA ASN A 172 -6.75 5.67 6.15
C ASN A 172 -6.56 4.27 6.74
N LEU A 173 -6.26 3.31 5.86
CA LEU A 173 -6.14 1.90 6.24
C LEU A 173 -5.03 1.66 7.27
N GLY A 174 -3.92 2.38 7.15
CA GLY A 174 -2.83 2.34 8.13
C GLY A 174 -3.24 2.85 9.51
N ASN A 175 -3.94 3.99 9.59
CA ASN A 175 -4.43 4.51 10.87
C ASN A 175 -5.49 3.60 11.50
N TRP A 176 -6.37 3.02 10.69
CA TRP A 176 -7.34 2.04 11.17
C TRP A 176 -6.64 0.84 11.83
N LEU A 177 -5.64 0.24 11.15
CA LEU A 177 -4.90 -0.90 11.70
C LEU A 177 -4.13 -0.51 12.98
N LYS A 178 -3.44 0.64 12.98
CA LYS A 178 -2.74 1.16 14.17
C LYS A 178 -3.63 1.20 15.39
N LEU A 179 -4.83 1.77 15.26
CA LEU A 179 -5.77 1.93 16.37
C LEU A 179 -6.43 0.62 16.79
N SER A 180 -6.58 -0.33 15.86
CA SER A 180 -7.24 -1.60 16.11
C SER A 180 -6.33 -2.64 16.76
N VAL A 181 -5.02 -2.63 16.42
CA VAL A 181 -4.08 -3.69 16.81
C VAL A 181 -3.16 -3.28 17.93
N PHE A 182 -2.57 -2.08 17.84
CA PHE A 182 -1.41 -1.73 18.67
C PHE A 182 -1.74 -0.77 19.82
N LYS A 183 -3.02 -0.45 20.01
CA LYS A 183 -3.41 0.46 21.08
C LYS A 183 -3.13 -0.14 22.46
N ASP A 184 -2.40 0.62 23.28
CA ASP A 184 -2.11 0.31 24.69
C ASP A 184 -1.40 -1.06 24.96
N THR A 185 -0.70 -1.61 23.94
CA THR A 185 -0.01 -2.89 24.03
C THR A 185 1.50 -2.70 24.20
N HIS A 186 2.13 -3.54 25.05
CA HIS A 186 3.58 -3.56 25.27
C HIS A 186 4.13 -4.91 24.81
N PHE A 187 5.23 -4.90 24.07
CA PHE A 187 5.84 -6.09 23.47
C PHE A 187 7.25 -6.32 24.03
N ALA A 188 7.72 -7.57 24.05
CA ALA A 188 9.10 -7.87 24.38
C ALA A 188 10.03 -7.44 23.24
N ASP A 189 9.62 -7.69 22.00
CA ASP A 189 10.38 -7.40 20.78
C ASP A 189 9.43 -7.22 19.58
N GLU A 190 10.00 -6.89 18.41
CA GLU A 190 9.24 -6.75 17.17
C GLU A 190 8.66 -8.09 16.68
N ALA A 191 9.29 -9.21 17.02
CA ALA A 191 8.77 -10.54 16.65
C ALA A 191 7.48 -10.85 17.43
N GLU A 192 7.39 -10.46 18.71
CA GLU A 192 6.16 -10.57 19.49
C GLU A 192 5.05 -9.65 18.92
N ALA A 193 5.40 -8.42 18.52
CA ALA A 193 4.46 -7.54 17.86
C ALA A 193 3.94 -8.13 16.54
N GLY A 194 4.81 -8.78 15.76
CA GLY A 194 4.44 -9.51 14.54
C GLY A 194 3.50 -10.68 14.81
N ARG A 195 3.78 -11.49 15.84
CA ARG A 195 2.88 -12.58 16.25
C ARG A 195 1.52 -12.06 16.71
N HIS A 196 1.51 -10.97 17.47
CA HIS A 196 0.27 -10.34 17.91
C HIS A 196 -0.57 -9.85 16.70
N LEU A 197 0.07 -9.19 15.75
CA LEU A 197 -0.59 -8.79 14.50
C LEU A 197 -1.18 -9.98 13.74
N ALA A 198 -0.44 -11.10 13.64
CA ALA A 198 -0.89 -12.31 12.96
C ALA A 198 -2.12 -12.94 13.63
N ILE A 199 -2.13 -13.02 14.97
CA ILE A 199 -3.26 -13.52 15.75
C ILE A 199 -4.47 -12.62 15.53
N TRP A 200 -4.30 -11.31 15.68
CA TRP A 200 -5.38 -10.34 15.49
C TRP A 200 -5.97 -10.41 14.07
N LEU A 201 -5.12 -10.51 13.03
CA LEU A 201 -5.57 -10.62 11.64
C LEU A 201 -6.43 -11.87 11.41
N ARG A 202 -6.05 -13.00 12.01
CA ARG A 202 -6.83 -14.23 11.94
C ARG A 202 -8.21 -14.02 12.57
N GLU A 203 -8.26 -13.54 13.81
CA GLU A 203 -9.50 -13.27 14.52
C GLU A 203 -10.38 -12.28 13.77
N HIS A 204 -9.79 -11.19 13.27
CA HIS A 204 -10.50 -10.18 12.49
C HIS A 204 -11.11 -10.77 11.21
N ASN A 205 -10.36 -11.59 10.48
CA ASN A 205 -10.82 -12.20 9.25
C ASN A 205 -11.85 -13.33 9.46
N ASP A 206 -11.86 -13.94 10.64
CA ASP A 206 -12.82 -15.00 11.02
C ASP A 206 -14.04 -14.46 11.81
N THR A 207 -14.06 -13.16 12.11
CA THR A 207 -15.18 -12.51 12.80
C THR A 207 -16.22 -12.01 11.81
N PRO A 208 -17.52 -12.34 11.98
CA PRO A 208 -18.60 -11.80 11.15
C PRO A 208 -18.65 -10.29 11.19
N GLN A 209 -18.77 -9.64 10.03
CA GLN A 209 -18.84 -8.19 9.92
C GLN A 209 -20.24 -7.76 9.45
N SER A 210 -20.82 -6.76 10.13
CA SER A 210 -22.16 -6.25 9.82
C SER A 210 -22.27 -5.63 8.42
N ASP A 211 -21.20 -5.00 7.95
CA ASP A 211 -21.10 -4.40 6.62
C ASP A 211 -20.86 -5.44 5.50
N ALA A 212 -20.61 -6.70 5.88
CA ALA A 212 -20.47 -7.85 4.99
C ALA A 212 -21.68 -8.80 5.05
N GLY A 213 -22.85 -8.29 5.46
CA GLY A 213 -24.07 -9.08 5.57
C GLY A 213 -23.99 -10.21 6.64
N GLY A 214 -23.16 -10.04 7.67
CA GLY A 214 -22.96 -11.02 8.73
C GLY A 214 -22.06 -12.18 8.36
N LYS A 215 -21.47 -12.20 7.16
CA LYS A 215 -20.44 -13.17 6.76
C LYS A 215 -19.06 -12.76 7.28
N THR A 216 -18.16 -13.72 7.42
CA THR A 216 -16.76 -13.45 7.77
C THR A 216 -15.97 -13.07 6.52
N PRO A 217 -14.94 -12.22 6.65
CA PRO A 217 -14.02 -11.93 5.55
C PRO A 217 -13.40 -13.19 4.91
N ALA A 218 -13.09 -14.20 5.71
CA ALA A 218 -12.52 -15.46 5.25
C ALA A 218 -13.47 -16.24 4.33
N VAL A 219 -14.76 -16.28 4.65
CA VAL A 219 -15.80 -16.91 3.82
C VAL A 219 -15.96 -16.16 2.50
N LEU A 220 -16.01 -14.82 2.55
CA LEU A 220 -16.14 -13.99 1.36
C LEU A 220 -14.87 -14.04 0.48
N LEU A 221 -13.70 -14.19 1.08
CA LEU A 221 -12.45 -14.37 0.32
C LEU A 221 -12.48 -15.64 -0.52
N ALA A 222 -13.08 -16.72 -0.04
CA ALA A 222 -13.21 -17.96 -0.81
C ALA A 222 -14.03 -17.74 -2.09
N GLU A 223 -15.07 -16.92 -2.03
CA GLU A 223 -15.84 -16.50 -3.21
C GLU A 223 -15.01 -15.56 -4.10
N GLU A 224 -14.33 -14.58 -3.53
CA GLU A 224 -13.57 -13.54 -4.24
C GLU A 224 -12.35 -14.10 -4.98
N ARG A 225 -11.69 -15.12 -4.43
CA ARG A 225 -10.53 -15.78 -5.06
C ARG A 225 -10.79 -16.28 -6.48
N GLN A 226 -12.03 -16.67 -6.79
CA GLN A 226 -12.41 -17.11 -8.12
C GLN A 226 -12.38 -15.98 -9.17
N ARG A 227 -12.37 -14.74 -8.70
CA ARG A 227 -12.35 -13.51 -9.53
C ARG A 227 -11.00 -12.80 -9.52
N LEU A 228 -10.13 -13.13 -8.56
CA LEU A 228 -8.77 -12.62 -8.56
C LEU A 228 -7.99 -13.22 -9.73
N ARG A 229 -7.15 -12.40 -10.35
CA ARG A 229 -6.30 -12.86 -11.46
C ARG A 229 -5.08 -13.60 -10.90
N PRO A 230 -4.58 -14.63 -11.58
CA PRO A 230 -3.39 -15.34 -11.11
C PRO A 230 -2.18 -14.41 -11.08
N LEU A 231 -1.43 -14.43 -10.00
CA LEU A 231 -0.11 -13.80 -9.94
C LEU A 231 0.87 -14.70 -10.70
N LYS A 232 1.35 -14.21 -11.85
CA LYS A 232 2.21 -14.97 -12.78
C LYS A 232 3.70 -14.96 -12.37
N LEU A 233 4.05 -14.13 -11.41
CA LEU A 233 5.44 -13.90 -10.99
C LEU A 233 5.67 -14.42 -9.58
N GLU A 234 6.76 -15.13 -9.40
CA GLU A 234 7.27 -15.41 -8.07
C GLU A 234 7.96 -14.15 -7.49
N PRO A 235 7.91 -13.94 -6.16
CA PRO A 235 8.50 -12.75 -5.54
C PRO A 235 9.98 -12.53 -5.86
N HIS A 236 10.73 -13.62 -6.08
CA HIS A 236 12.14 -13.57 -6.41
C HIS A 236 12.42 -13.28 -7.90
N GLU A 237 11.42 -13.42 -8.76
CA GLU A 237 11.53 -13.15 -10.21
C GLU A 237 11.27 -11.69 -10.54
N LEU A 238 10.53 -10.96 -9.70
CA LEU A 238 10.25 -9.56 -9.95
C LEU A 238 11.49 -8.70 -9.70
N ALA A 239 11.96 -8.04 -10.76
CA ALA A 239 12.97 -7.00 -10.68
C ALA A 239 12.33 -5.61 -10.63
N LEU A 240 12.74 -4.77 -9.69
CA LEU A 240 12.55 -3.33 -9.82
C LEU A 240 13.56 -2.80 -10.83
N ARG A 241 13.10 -2.02 -11.79
CA ARG A 241 13.94 -1.57 -12.91
C ARG A 241 14.19 -0.08 -12.84
N PHE A 242 15.47 0.28 -12.75
CA PHE A 242 15.94 1.67 -12.66
C PHE A 242 16.80 2.02 -13.88
N PRO A 243 16.58 3.19 -14.50
CA PRO A 243 17.50 3.69 -15.52
C PRO A 243 18.83 4.06 -14.86
N VAL A 244 19.93 3.70 -15.49
CA VAL A 244 21.27 3.96 -14.96
C VAL A 244 22.23 4.41 -16.06
N LEU A 245 23.30 5.11 -15.65
CA LEU A 245 24.43 5.49 -16.48
C LEU A 245 25.71 4.94 -15.83
N VAL A 246 26.57 4.33 -16.63
CA VAL A 246 27.89 3.90 -16.14
C VAL A 246 28.79 5.12 -15.99
N GLY A 247 29.19 5.41 -14.78
CA GLY A 247 30.05 6.55 -14.44
C GLY A 247 31.49 6.40 -14.93
N PRO A 248 32.28 7.49 -14.86
CA PRO A 248 33.68 7.52 -15.34
C PRO A 248 34.62 6.50 -14.66
N ARG A 249 34.23 6.01 -13.48
CA ARG A 249 35.01 4.98 -12.73
C ARG A 249 34.65 3.55 -13.13
N GLY A 250 33.89 3.34 -14.20
CA GLY A 250 33.42 2.02 -14.59
C GLY A 250 32.45 1.42 -13.59
N ALA A 251 31.59 2.22 -13.00
CA ALA A 251 30.60 1.75 -12.01
C ALA A 251 29.25 2.45 -12.16
N VAL A 252 28.19 1.74 -11.80
CA VAL A 252 26.85 2.26 -11.57
C VAL A 252 26.67 2.47 -10.08
N VAL A 253 26.14 3.63 -9.66
CA VAL A 253 25.81 3.91 -8.26
C VAL A 253 24.30 3.85 -8.08
N HIS A 254 23.84 3.04 -7.13
CA HIS A 254 22.44 2.94 -6.76
C HIS A 254 22.32 2.75 -5.24
N ASP A 255 21.47 3.53 -4.58
CA ASP A 255 21.28 3.53 -3.12
C ASP A 255 22.60 3.60 -2.31
N GLY A 256 23.53 4.45 -2.79
CA GLY A 256 24.84 4.64 -2.15
C GLY A 256 25.85 3.51 -2.38
N GLN A 257 25.48 2.43 -3.08
CA GLN A 257 26.36 1.34 -3.42
C GLN A 257 26.88 1.47 -4.87
N ALA A 258 28.16 1.16 -5.07
CA ALA A 258 28.81 1.16 -6.39
C ALA A 258 28.92 -0.28 -6.91
N TYR A 259 28.41 -0.49 -8.11
CA TYR A 259 28.44 -1.78 -8.82
C TYR A 259 29.39 -1.67 -10.00
N ALA A 260 30.43 -2.49 -10.01
CA ALA A 260 31.44 -2.48 -11.07
C ALA A 260 30.85 -2.95 -12.41
N MET A 261 31.27 -2.26 -13.47
CA MET A 261 30.91 -2.56 -14.85
C MET A 261 32.19 -2.68 -15.69
N PRO A 262 32.15 -3.38 -16.84
CA PRO A 262 33.29 -3.39 -17.78
C PRO A 262 33.67 -1.96 -18.18
N ALA A 263 35.01 -1.72 -18.30
CA ALA A 263 35.54 -0.39 -18.61
C ALA A 263 34.97 0.18 -19.92
N GLU A 264 34.73 -0.66 -20.91
CA GLU A 264 34.21 -0.31 -22.21
C GLU A 264 32.74 0.14 -22.17
N SER A 265 32.05 -0.05 -21.06
CA SER A 265 30.68 0.40 -20.87
C SER A 265 30.58 1.81 -20.28
N VAL A 266 31.70 2.46 -19.95
CA VAL A 266 31.73 3.82 -19.40
C VAL A 266 30.99 4.80 -20.31
N GLY A 267 30.11 5.61 -19.73
CA GLY A 267 29.31 6.59 -20.47
C GLY A 267 28.07 6.01 -21.18
N LEU A 268 27.86 4.71 -21.12
CA LEU A 268 26.65 4.09 -21.68
C LEU A 268 25.51 4.09 -20.68
N ALA A 269 24.28 4.28 -21.18
CA ALA A 269 23.06 4.17 -20.42
C ALA A 269 22.45 2.77 -20.50
N GLY A 270 21.75 2.35 -19.46
CA GLY A 270 21.10 1.05 -19.41
C GLY A 270 20.10 0.93 -18.28
N ALA A 271 19.89 -0.27 -17.79
CA ALA A 271 18.97 -0.58 -16.73
C ALA A 271 19.63 -1.41 -15.62
N LEU A 272 19.41 -0.98 -14.38
CA LEU A 272 19.66 -1.78 -13.20
C LEU A 272 18.37 -2.53 -12.84
N GLN A 273 18.47 -3.82 -12.67
CA GLN A 273 17.41 -4.73 -12.26
C GLN A 273 17.68 -5.19 -10.82
N LEU A 274 16.88 -4.70 -9.89
CA LEU A 274 17.01 -4.97 -8.46
C LEU A 274 16.13 -6.15 -8.07
N TYR A 275 16.74 -7.30 -7.85
CA TYR A 275 16.11 -8.51 -7.29
C TYR A 275 16.26 -8.56 -5.77
N PRO A 276 15.57 -9.46 -5.06
CA PRO A 276 15.75 -9.62 -3.61
C PRO A 276 17.17 -10.01 -3.21
N ASP A 277 17.85 -10.82 -4.01
CA ASP A 277 19.13 -11.47 -3.72
C ASP A 277 20.31 -10.93 -4.53
N ARG A 278 20.03 -10.21 -5.63
CA ARG A 278 21.05 -9.73 -6.55
C ARG A 278 20.66 -8.45 -7.25
N VAL A 279 21.65 -7.79 -7.81
CA VAL A 279 21.52 -6.68 -8.75
C VAL A 279 22.09 -7.14 -10.09
N SER A 280 21.29 -7.08 -11.16
CA SER A 280 21.75 -7.27 -12.53
C SER A 280 21.71 -5.93 -13.26
N ILE A 281 22.79 -5.60 -13.96
CA ILE A 281 22.92 -4.34 -14.71
C ILE A 281 23.19 -4.67 -16.16
N VAL A 282 22.31 -4.17 -17.03
CA VAL A 282 22.40 -4.38 -18.48
C VAL A 282 22.56 -3.03 -19.18
N VAL A 283 23.68 -2.86 -19.86
CA VAL A 283 24.07 -1.63 -20.56
C VAL A 283 24.59 -1.98 -21.95
N GLY A 284 23.76 -1.78 -22.97
CA GLY A 284 24.05 -2.23 -24.32
C GLY A 284 24.27 -3.76 -24.36
N ARG A 285 25.47 -4.18 -24.77
CA ARG A 285 25.87 -5.61 -24.80
C ARG A 285 26.54 -6.09 -23.50
N TYR A 286 26.76 -5.20 -22.56
CA TYR A 286 27.46 -5.50 -21.30
C TYR A 286 26.44 -5.83 -20.21
N GLU A 287 26.70 -6.93 -19.51
CA GLU A 287 25.92 -7.35 -18.35
C GLU A 287 26.84 -7.61 -17.17
N SER A 288 26.41 -7.22 -15.98
CA SER A 288 27.10 -7.50 -14.73
C SER A 288 26.09 -7.86 -13.65
N THR A 289 26.37 -8.92 -12.89
CA THR A 289 25.52 -9.35 -11.78
C THR A 289 26.32 -9.32 -10.50
N HIS A 290 25.72 -8.71 -9.47
CA HIS A 290 26.31 -8.55 -8.16
C HIS A 290 25.40 -9.16 -7.10
N PRO A 291 25.96 -9.89 -6.11
CA PRO A 291 25.18 -10.38 -4.99
C PRO A 291 24.70 -9.19 -4.14
N ARG A 292 23.53 -9.35 -3.58
CA ARG A 292 22.94 -8.39 -2.67
C ARG A 292 22.71 -9.03 -1.31
N HIS A 293 23.14 -8.37 -0.26
CA HIS A 293 22.74 -8.80 1.09
C HIS A 293 21.30 -8.32 1.33
N PRO A 294 20.34 -9.23 1.57
CA PRO A 294 18.96 -8.85 1.74
C PRO A 294 18.81 -7.99 3.01
N ALA A 295 18.56 -6.71 2.82
CA ALA A 295 18.15 -5.81 3.90
C ALA A 295 16.72 -6.09 4.37
N LEU A 296 15.95 -6.84 3.60
CA LEU A 296 14.53 -7.12 3.79
C LEU A 296 14.32 -8.51 4.41
N ARG A 297 14.19 -8.56 5.72
CA ARG A 297 13.47 -9.66 6.37
C ARG A 297 11.98 -9.26 6.42
N LEU A 298 11.21 -9.73 5.44
CA LEU A 298 9.76 -9.80 5.61
C LEU A 298 9.51 -10.77 6.77
N VAL A 299 9.01 -10.27 7.89
CA VAL A 299 8.48 -11.13 8.95
C VAL A 299 7.12 -11.61 8.42
N ASP A 300 7.13 -12.78 7.78
CA ASP A 300 5.91 -13.42 7.31
C ASP A 300 5.04 -13.77 8.50
N ALA A 301 3.94 -13.05 8.63
CA ALA A 301 2.90 -13.30 9.63
C ALA A 301 2.03 -14.52 9.26
N GLY A 302 2.62 -15.60 8.72
CA GLY A 302 1.82 -16.73 8.28
C GLY A 302 2.49 -18.05 7.94
N SER A 303 3.81 -18.19 7.97
CA SER A 303 4.45 -19.49 7.74
C SER A 303 4.99 -20.09 9.04
N PRO A 304 4.78 -21.39 9.31
CA PRO A 304 5.39 -22.06 10.45
C PRO A 304 6.92 -22.08 10.27
N SER A 305 7.61 -21.75 11.33
CA SER A 305 9.04 -21.57 11.46
C SER A 305 9.88 -22.69 10.83
N ALA A 306 10.69 -22.34 9.86
CA ALA A 306 11.96 -23.01 9.64
C ALA A 306 13.07 -22.01 10.02
N SER A 307 13.70 -22.22 11.14
CA SER A 307 14.93 -21.51 11.50
C SER A 307 16.08 -22.09 10.70
N PRO A 308 16.87 -21.27 9.98
CA PRO A 308 18.25 -21.59 9.77
C PRO A 308 19.13 -20.59 10.51
N GLY A 309 20.01 -21.13 11.33
CA GLY A 309 21.14 -20.40 11.88
C GLY A 309 21.99 -19.83 10.76
N TRP A 310 22.15 -18.51 10.80
CA TRP A 310 23.03 -17.81 9.85
C TRP A 310 24.31 -17.39 10.55
N ALA A 311 25.44 -17.87 9.98
CA ALA A 311 26.76 -17.36 10.30
C ALA A 311 27.19 -16.40 9.18
N PRO A 312 27.82 -15.24 9.47
CA PRO A 312 28.28 -14.33 8.44
C PRO A 312 29.42 -14.93 7.66
N ALA A 313 29.28 -15.09 6.35
CA ALA A 313 30.38 -15.44 5.46
C ALA A 313 31.31 -14.24 5.27
N ALA A 314 32.58 -14.48 5.50
CA ALA A 314 33.67 -13.52 5.32
C ALA A 314 33.73 -12.99 3.88
N ALA A 315 34.09 -11.72 3.74
CA ALA A 315 34.33 -11.07 2.47
C ALA A 315 35.42 -11.83 1.67
N VAL A 316 35.03 -12.29 0.48
CA VAL A 316 35.99 -12.88 -0.48
C VAL A 316 36.54 -11.74 -1.34
N PRO A 317 37.86 -11.52 -1.39
CA PRO A 317 38.47 -10.53 -2.28
C PRO A 317 38.35 -10.96 -3.74
N LEU A 318 37.98 -10.00 -4.60
CA LEU A 318 37.92 -10.18 -6.05
C LEU A 318 39.27 -10.66 -6.60
N ALA A 319 39.35 -11.90 -7.05
CA ALA A 319 40.45 -12.36 -7.87
C ALA A 319 40.27 -11.81 -9.28
N ALA A 320 41.26 -11.02 -9.73
CA ALA A 320 41.40 -10.60 -11.12
C ALA A 320 41.54 -11.85 -12.00
N ARG A 321 40.61 -12.04 -12.94
CA ARG A 321 40.86 -12.93 -14.09
C ARG A 321 41.41 -12.09 -15.22
N GLY A 322 42.73 -12.27 -15.44
CA GLY A 322 43.40 -11.77 -16.61
C GLY A 322 43.13 -12.63 -17.83
N VAL A 323 43.36 -11.96 -18.98
CA VAL A 323 43.42 -12.35 -20.39
C VAL A 323 42.11 -12.44 -21.12
#